data_c8718321495846d7822b42f687774b7b
#
_entry.id   c8718321495846d7822b42f687774b7b
#
_cell.length_a   1.000
_cell.length_b   1.000
_cell.length_c   1.000
_cell.angle_alpha   90.00
_cell.angle_beta   90.00
_cell.angle_gamma   90.00
#
_symmetry.space_group_name_H-M   'P 1'
#
loop_
_entity.id
_entity.type
_entity.pdbx_description
1 polymer ?
#
loop_
_entity_poly.entity_id
_entity_poly.type
_entity_poly.pdbx_seq_one_letter_code
_entity_poly.pdbx_strand_id
1 'polypeptide(L)'
;IDWRDQAVIGKGTVPHYMMGLNFNLSYKGFDLSMLFQGAFGFYKKLIFSGGENYYSFVYDKRWTKDNNDPNALIPRLSGAPTNSYVTQNNFVKSDYVRLKTLTIGYTVPERLLSKLGLQTLRLNVSAYNLLTFSKLNKYNFDPEAPSGETGRSYPLNKTISFGLDVSF
;
A
#
# COMPACT_ATOMS: atom_id res chain seq x y z
N ILE A 1 7.22 29.69 17.18
CA ILE A 1 6.60 29.43 15.88
C ILE A 1 5.26 30.16 15.86
N ASP A 2 5.11 31.10 14.94
CA ASP A 2 3.90 31.89 14.79
C ASP A 2 3.45 31.93 13.30
N TRP A 3 2.43 32.75 12.99
CA TRP A 3 1.87 32.84 11.63
C TRP A 3 2.89 33.32 10.57
N ARG A 4 3.99 33.98 10.98
CA ARG A 4 5.07 34.44 10.09
C ARG A 4 5.97 33.31 9.62
N ASP A 5 5.95 32.19 10.33
CA ASP A 5 6.71 30.98 9.98
C ASP A 5 5.94 30.07 8.98
N GLN A 6 4.75 30.51 8.55
CA GLN A 6 3.94 29.75 7.59
C GLN A 6 4.47 29.94 6.18
N ALA A 7 4.64 28.81 5.48
CA ALA A 7 5.02 28.79 4.07
C ALA A 7 4.02 27.92 3.28
N VAL A 8 3.79 28.30 2.03
CA VAL A 8 2.97 27.50 1.12
C VAL A 8 3.74 26.23 0.76
N ILE A 9 3.27 25.08 1.22
CA ILE A 9 3.86 23.78 0.88
C ILE A 9 3.54 23.38 -0.59
N GLY A 10 2.50 23.98 -1.16
CA GLY A 10 2.20 23.95 -2.60
C GLY A 10 1.73 22.62 -3.17
N LYS A 11 1.21 21.70 -2.31
CA LYS A 11 0.94 20.32 -2.73
C LYS A 11 -0.39 19.83 -2.18
N GLY A 12 -1.23 19.32 -3.10
CA GLY A 12 -2.57 18.82 -2.79
C GLY A 12 -2.58 17.43 -2.15
N THR A 13 -3.70 17.11 -1.50
CA THR A 13 -3.97 15.77 -0.96
C THR A 13 -4.68 14.87 -1.96
N VAL A 14 -5.10 15.41 -3.11
CA VAL A 14 -5.77 14.69 -4.19
C VAL A 14 -4.73 14.31 -5.25
N PRO A 15 -4.70 13.06 -5.72
CA PRO A 15 -3.81 12.65 -6.79
C PRO A 15 -4.04 13.45 -8.07
N HIS A 16 -2.96 13.92 -8.69
CA HIS A 16 -3.03 14.57 -10.00
C HIS A 16 -3.15 13.54 -11.14
N TYR A 17 -2.59 12.36 -10.94
CA TYR A 17 -2.61 11.29 -11.94
C TYR A 17 -3.02 9.97 -11.27
N MET A 18 -3.88 9.24 -11.95
CA MET A 18 -4.22 7.86 -11.61
C MET A 18 -3.96 6.99 -12.83
N MET A 19 -3.41 5.81 -12.63
CA MET A 19 -3.13 4.86 -13.70
C MET A 19 -3.54 3.45 -13.31
N GLY A 20 -3.95 2.68 -14.31
CA GLY A 20 -4.16 1.24 -14.24
C GLY A 20 -3.49 0.56 -15.41
N LEU A 21 -2.79 -0.54 -15.18
CA LEU A 21 -2.17 -1.36 -16.19
C LEU A 21 -2.61 -2.81 -16.00
N ASN A 22 -3.33 -3.34 -17.00
CA ASN A 22 -3.66 -4.75 -17.08
C ASN A 22 -2.65 -5.47 -17.98
N PHE A 23 -2.12 -6.57 -17.49
CA PHE A 23 -1.27 -7.47 -18.25
C PHE A 23 -1.88 -8.86 -18.22
N ASN A 24 -2.11 -9.45 -19.41
CA ASN A 24 -2.63 -10.81 -19.56
C ASN A 24 -1.75 -11.59 -20.52
N LEU A 25 -1.40 -12.80 -20.12
CA LEU A 25 -0.60 -13.72 -20.92
C LEU A 25 -1.21 -15.11 -20.84
N SER A 26 -1.31 -15.79 -21.99
CA SER A 26 -1.76 -17.20 -22.05
C SER A 26 -0.80 -18.01 -22.91
N TYR A 27 -0.37 -19.15 -22.40
CA TYR A 27 0.52 -20.04 -23.12
C TYR A 27 0.39 -21.50 -22.67
N LYS A 28 0.05 -22.39 -23.60
CA LYS A 28 -0.02 -23.86 -23.37
C LYS A 28 -0.79 -24.26 -22.11
N GLY A 29 -1.97 -23.69 -21.91
CA GLY A 29 -2.83 -23.98 -20.76
C GLY A 29 -2.52 -23.15 -19.51
N PHE A 30 -1.38 -22.45 -19.46
CA PHE A 30 -1.11 -21.45 -18.43
C PHE A 30 -1.74 -20.11 -18.79
N ASP A 31 -2.30 -19.44 -17.82
CA ASP A 31 -2.75 -18.07 -17.91
C ASP A 31 -2.23 -17.25 -16.72
N LEU A 32 -1.84 -16.04 -17.02
CA LEU A 32 -1.35 -15.05 -16.07
C LEU A 32 -2.14 -13.75 -16.28
N SER A 33 -2.71 -13.21 -15.24
CA SER A 33 -3.36 -11.91 -15.24
C SER A 33 -2.83 -11.06 -14.09
N MET A 34 -2.45 -9.83 -14.39
CA MET A 34 -1.95 -8.86 -13.40
C MET A 34 -2.63 -7.52 -13.60
N LEU A 35 -3.07 -6.91 -12.50
CA LEU A 35 -3.56 -5.53 -12.46
C LEU A 35 -2.65 -4.71 -11.56
N PHE A 36 -1.97 -3.74 -12.14
CA PHE A 36 -1.28 -2.70 -11.41
C PHE A 36 -2.13 -1.45 -11.36
N GLN A 37 -2.17 -0.82 -10.20
CA GLN A 37 -2.81 0.48 -9.98
C GLN A 37 -1.82 1.42 -9.32
N GLY A 38 -1.83 2.69 -9.74
CA GLY A 38 -0.98 3.72 -9.16
C GLY A 38 -1.68 5.06 -9.09
N ALA A 39 -1.26 5.89 -8.13
CA ALA A 39 -1.66 7.28 -8.02
C ALA A 39 -0.44 8.14 -7.67
N PHE A 40 -0.37 9.33 -8.27
CA PHE A 40 0.82 10.16 -8.23
C PHE A 40 0.47 11.65 -8.08
N GLY A 41 1.43 12.40 -7.58
CA GLY A 41 1.34 13.85 -7.47
C GLY A 41 0.51 14.30 -6.27
N PHE A 42 0.47 13.54 -5.19
CA PHE A 42 -0.28 13.90 -4.00
C PHE A 42 0.52 13.69 -2.71
N TYR A 43 0.03 14.31 -1.65
CA TYR A 43 0.64 14.28 -0.32
C TYR A 43 -0.41 13.93 0.73
N LYS A 44 0.03 13.34 1.83
CA LYS A 44 -0.81 13.08 2.99
C LYS A 44 -0.20 13.64 4.25
N LYS A 45 -1.05 14.18 5.11
CA LYS A 45 -0.68 14.45 6.49
C LYS A 45 -0.65 13.15 7.26
N LEU A 46 0.50 12.81 7.82
CA LEU A 46 0.63 11.66 8.71
C LEU A 46 0.28 12.07 10.14
N ILE A 47 -0.51 11.23 10.80
CA ILE A 47 -0.84 11.35 12.21
C ILE A 47 -0.08 10.26 12.94
N PHE A 48 0.79 10.64 13.87
CA PHE A 48 1.67 9.72 14.56
C PHE A 48 1.12 9.25 15.92
N SER A 49 -0.05 9.75 16.32
CA SER A 49 -0.70 9.36 17.58
C SER A 49 -2.15 9.00 17.37
N GLY A 50 -2.67 8.10 18.18
CA GLY A 50 -4.08 7.73 18.27
C GLY A 50 -4.81 8.41 19.43
N GLY A 51 -4.57 9.70 19.68
CA GLY A 51 -5.02 10.40 20.87
C GLY A 51 -3.88 10.52 21.90
N GLU A 52 -4.04 9.96 23.08
CA GLU A 52 -3.00 9.95 24.12
C GLU A 52 -1.89 8.95 23.87
N ASN A 53 -2.11 7.97 22.97
CA ASN A 53 -1.15 6.91 22.69
C ASN A 53 -0.43 7.12 21.36
N TYR A 54 0.86 6.80 21.33
CA TYR A 54 1.69 6.76 20.13
C TYR A 54 1.80 5.34 19.61
N TYR A 55 1.88 5.19 18.26
CA TYR A 55 2.18 3.90 17.65
C TYR A 55 3.60 3.44 17.99
N SER A 56 3.83 2.14 18.13
CA SER A 56 5.14 1.58 18.49
C SER A 56 6.25 2.04 17.55
N PHE A 57 6.01 2.04 16.24
CA PHE A 57 7.01 2.48 15.26
C PHE A 57 7.41 3.96 15.42
N VAL A 58 6.51 4.81 15.95
CA VAL A 58 6.81 6.21 16.26
C VAL A 58 7.82 6.29 17.39
N TYR A 59 7.62 5.44 18.40
CA TYR A 59 8.55 5.33 19.52
C TYR A 59 9.94 4.88 19.04
N ASP A 60 10.01 3.88 18.18
CA ASP A 60 11.26 3.29 17.70
C ASP A 60 12.02 4.20 16.72
N LYS A 61 11.30 4.99 15.92
CA LYS A 61 11.87 5.82 14.84
C LYS A 61 11.99 7.31 15.17
N ARG A 62 11.63 7.70 16.38
CA ARG A 62 11.74 9.10 16.81
C ARG A 62 13.19 9.52 17.02
N TRP A 63 13.42 10.81 16.88
CA TRP A 63 14.64 11.41 17.36
C TRP A 63 14.69 11.37 18.90
N THR A 64 15.84 11.00 19.45
CA THR A 64 16.11 11.05 20.87
C THR A 64 17.51 11.63 21.10
N LYS A 65 17.78 12.07 22.32
CA LYS A 65 19.09 12.60 22.67
C LYS A 65 20.20 11.53 22.56
N ASP A 66 19.84 10.28 22.82
CA ASP A 66 20.76 9.12 22.74
C ASP A 66 20.91 8.62 21.29
N ASN A 67 19.88 8.81 20.47
CA ASN A 67 19.89 8.54 19.03
C ASN A 67 19.78 9.89 18.29
N ASN A 68 20.85 10.66 18.29
CA ASN A 68 20.91 11.99 17.70
C ASN A 68 21.10 11.92 16.17
N ASP A 69 20.14 11.30 15.49
CA ASP A 69 20.11 11.23 14.03
C ASP A 69 19.39 12.48 13.47
N PRO A 70 20.09 13.37 12.74
CA PRO A 70 19.46 14.56 12.12
C PRO A 70 18.42 14.18 11.04
N ASN A 71 18.46 12.94 10.53
CA ASN A 71 17.51 12.41 9.55
C ASN A 71 16.44 11.52 10.17
N ALA A 72 16.26 11.57 11.50
CA ALA A 72 15.24 10.78 12.18
C ALA A 72 13.87 10.96 11.51
N LEU A 73 13.22 9.83 11.26
CA LEU A 73 11.94 9.79 10.51
C LEU A 73 10.82 10.56 11.24
N ILE A 74 10.86 10.52 12.56
CA ILE A 74 9.89 11.14 13.45
C ILE A 74 10.62 12.14 14.33
N PRO A 75 10.10 13.36 14.51
CA PRO A 75 10.69 14.33 15.42
C PRO A 75 10.60 13.87 16.88
N ARG A 76 11.29 14.57 17.76
CA ARG A 76 11.17 14.35 19.20
C ARG A 76 9.72 14.41 19.65
N LEU A 77 9.28 13.43 20.43
CA LEU A 77 7.98 13.48 21.08
C LEU A 77 7.99 14.57 22.16
N SER A 78 7.01 15.45 22.08
CA SER A 78 6.80 16.50 23.08
C SER A 78 5.31 16.84 23.16
N GLY A 79 4.87 17.35 24.31
CA GLY A 79 3.53 17.90 24.49
C GLY A 79 3.30 19.24 23.80
N ALA A 80 4.32 19.76 23.08
CA ALA A 80 4.19 21.03 22.37
C ALA A 80 3.24 20.89 21.16
N PRO A 81 2.32 21.83 20.94
CA PRO A 81 1.36 21.78 19.83
C PRO A 81 2.04 21.85 18.46
N THR A 82 3.31 22.29 18.38
CA THR A 82 4.08 22.37 17.15
C THR A 82 4.23 21.04 16.42
N ASN A 83 4.22 19.91 17.13
CA ASN A 83 4.29 18.57 16.52
C ASN A 83 3.00 18.17 15.80
N SER A 84 1.89 18.84 16.06
CA SER A 84 0.59 18.59 15.39
C SER A 84 0.38 19.46 14.15
N TYR A 85 1.23 20.47 13.93
CA TYR A 85 1.12 21.33 12.76
C TYR A 85 1.47 20.56 11.48
N VAL A 86 0.94 21.05 10.36
CA VAL A 86 1.36 20.54 9.04
C VAL A 86 2.75 21.08 8.76
N THR A 87 3.71 20.18 8.68
CA THR A 87 5.12 20.48 8.41
C THR A 87 5.64 19.54 7.32
N GLN A 88 6.82 19.82 6.80
CA GLN A 88 7.47 18.93 5.82
C GLN A 88 7.72 17.52 6.40
N ASN A 89 7.81 17.38 7.72
CA ASN A 89 8.07 16.09 8.38
C ASN A 89 6.82 15.19 8.41
N ASN A 90 5.64 15.78 8.53
CA ASN A 90 4.40 15.01 8.62
C ASN A 90 3.49 15.15 7.38
N PHE A 91 3.87 15.96 6.38
CA PHE A 91 3.19 16.09 5.10
C PHE A 91 4.03 15.43 4.00
N VAL A 92 3.76 14.17 3.76
CA VAL A 92 4.64 13.27 3.01
C VAL A 92 4.08 12.97 1.63
N LYS A 93 4.96 12.95 0.62
CA LYS A 93 4.63 12.50 -0.74
C LYS A 93 4.13 11.06 -0.71
N SER A 94 2.92 10.83 -1.23
CA SER A 94 2.15 9.59 -1.05
C SER A 94 1.94 8.82 -2.35
N ASP A 95 2.72 9.12 -3.37
CA ASP A 95 2.73 8.36 -4.62
C ASP A 95 2.91 6.86 -4.36
N TYR A 96 2.17 6.05 -5.11
CA TYR A 96 2.30 4.60 -5.00
C TYR A 96 2.02 3.88 -6.33
N VAL A 97 2.54 2.66 -6.39
CA VAL A 97 2.15 1.62 -7.35
C VAL A 97 1.85 0.36 -6.57
N ARG A 98 0.72 -0.28 -6.86
CA ARG A 98 0.27 -1.50 -6.20
C ARG A 98 -0.07 -2.58 -7.21
N LEU A 99 0.40 -3.80 -6.97
CA LEU A 99 -0.11 -4.99 -7.63
C LEU A 99 -1.43 -5.38 -6.94
N LYS A 100 -2.54 -4.92 -7.54
CA LYS A 100 -3.90 -5.11 -7.01
C LYS A 100 -4.36 -6.54 -7.09
N THR A 101 -4.15 -7.14 -8.25
CA THR A 101 -4.55 -8.52 -8.53
C THR A 101 -3.44 -9.22 -9.28
N LEU A 102 -3.15 -10.43 -8.88
CA LEU A 102 -2.33 -11.40 -9.59
C LEU A 102 -3.13 -12.69 -9.65
N THR A 103 -3.37 -13.23 -10.83
CA THR A 103 -3.97 -14.55 -11.00
C THR A 103 -3.07 -15.37 -11.91
N ILE A 104 -2.76 -16.58 -11.47
CA ILE A 104 -2.04 -17.59 -12.25
C ILE A 104 -2.96 -18.80 -12.33
N GLY A 105 -3.29 -19.22 -13.54
CA GLY A 105 -4.13 -20.39 -13.80
C GLY A 105 -3.39 -21.43 -14.63
N TYR A 106 -3.81 -22.67 -14.50
CA TYR A 106 -3.41 -23.76 -15.39
C TYR A 106 -4.62 -24.63 -15.70
N THR A 107 -4.94 -24.72 -16.98
CA THR A 107 -5.98 -25.61 -17.49
C THR A 107 -5.32 -26.88 -18.03
N VAL A 108 -5.70 -28.02 -17.47
CA VAL A 108 -5.16 -29.32 -17.86
C VAL A 108 -5.66 -29.68 -19.26
N PRO A 109 -4.78 -30.13 -20.19
CA PRO A 109 -5.20 -30.52 -21.52
C PRO A 109 -6.20 -31.66 -21.52
N GLU A 110 -7.23 -31.59 -22.39
CA GLU A 110 -8.29 -32.59 -22.51
C GLU A 110 -7.78 -34.02 -22.71
N ARG A 111 -6.67 -34.21 -23.43
CA ARG A 111 -6.04 -35.52 -23.64
C ARG A 111 -5.71 -36.27 -22.35
N LEU A 112 -5.46 -35.53 -21.25
CA LEU A 112 -5.19 -36.13 -19.95
C LEU A 112 -6.46 -36.37 -19.15
N LEU A 113 -7.51 -35.57 -19.42
CA LEU A 113 -8.79 -35.60 -18.69
C LEU A 113 -9.73 -36.68 -19.22
N SER A 114 -9.67 -37.02 -20.51
CA SER A 114 -10.53 -38.03 -21.15
C SER A 114 -10.46 -39.39 -20.47
N LYS A 115 -9.30 -39.76 -19.95
CA LYS A 115 -9.10 -41.01 -19.20
C LYS A 115 -9.78 -41.02 -17.82
N LEU A 116 -10.06 -39.82 -17.28
CA LEU A 116 -10.65 -39.61 -15.95
C LEU A 116 -12.15 -39.30 -16.02
N GLY A 117 -12.74 -39.22 -17.24
CA GLY A 117 -14.14 -38.85 -17.45
C GLY A 117 -14.42 -37.37 -17.12
N LEU A 118 -13.40 -36.54 -17.10
CA LEU A 118 -13.51 -35.10 -16.83
C LEU A 118 -13.50 -34.33 -18.16
N GLN A 119 -14.32 -33.28 -18.24
CA GLN A 119 -14.35 -32.35 -19.37
C GLN A 119 -13.33 -31.19 -19.13
N THR A 120 -13.31 -30.64 -17.95
CA THR A 120 -12.42 -29.55 -17.61
C THR A 120 -11.82 -29.72 -16.22
N LEU A 121 -10.53 -29.42 -16.10
CA LEU A 121 -9.86 -29.29 -14.81
C LEU A 121 -8.95 -28.07 -14.88
N ARG A 122 -9.24 -27.07 -14.06
CA ARG A 122 -8.43 -25.86 -13.95
C ARG A 122 -8.04 -25.60 -12.51
N LEU A 123 -6.76 -25.34 -12.30
CA LEU A 123 -6.19 -24.89 -11.04
C LEU A 123 -5.88 -23.40 -11.15
N ASN A 124 -6.19 -22.62 -10.15
CA ASN A 124 -5.81 -21.21 -10.12
C ASN A 124 -5.35 -20.76 -8.73
N VAL A 125 -4.46 -19.77 -8.73
CA VAL A 125 -4.03 -19.06 -7.54
C VAL A 125 -4.24 -17.58 -7.81
N SER A 126 -4.96 -16.91 -6.93
CA SER A 126 -5.19 -15.47 -6.99
C SER A 126 -4.65 -14.79 -5.76
N ALA A 127 -3.96 -13.69 -5.95
CA ALA A 127 -3.45 -12.86 -4.87
C ALA A 127 -3.94 -11.42 -5.04
N TYR A 128 -4.32 -10.79 -3.94
CA TYR A 128 -4.81 -9.41 -3.90
C TYR A 128 -3.90 -8.55 -3.02
N ASN A 129 -3.64 -7.32 -3.47
CA ASN A 129 -2.82 -6.32 -2.77
C ASN A 129 -1.43 -6.84 -2.38
N LEU A 130 -0.85 -7.72 -3.20
CA LEU A 130 0.36 -8.49 -2.84
C LEU A 130 1.57 -7.59 -2.60
N LEU A 131 1.79 -6.61 -3.47
CA LEU A 131 2.93 -5.70 -3.41
C LEU A 131 2.46 -4.25 -3.49
N THR A 132 3.05 -3.40 -2.65
CA THR A 132 2.82 -1.95 -2.68
C THR A 132 4.16 -1.24 -2.58
N PHE A 133 4.44 -0.38 -3.56
CA PHE A 133 5.62 0.47 -3.60
C PHE A 133 5.19 1.90 -3.32
N SER A 134 5.61 2.44 -2.17
CA SER A 134 5.31 3.81 -1.77
C SER A 134 6.36 4.31 -0.78
N LYS A 135 6.55 5.62 -0.73
CA LYS A 135 7.34 6.26 0.34
C LYS A 135 6.70 6.12 1.72
N LEU A 136 5.40 5.83 1.78
CA LEU A 136 4.69 5.63 3.04
C LEU A 136 5.00 4.29 3.72
N ASN A 137 5.58 3.32 2.98
CA ASN A 137 5.97 2.02 3.54
C ASN A 137 6.92 2.15 4.74
N LYS A 138 7.82 3.15 4.70
CA LYS A 138 8.75 3.41 5.82
C LYS A 138 8.07 3.90 7.10
N TYR A 139 6.82 4.37 6.99
CA TYR A 139 5.99 4.82 8.12
C TYR A 139 4.95 3.75 8.52
N ASN A 140 4.92 2.59 7.84
CA ASN A 140 3.90 1.56 8.00
C ASN A 140 2.47 2.05 7.69
N PHE A 141 2.33 3.02 6.79
CA PHE A 141 1.03 3.56 6.39
C PHE A 141 0.64 3.11 4.99
N ASP A 142 -0.64 2.77 4.83
CA ASP A 142 -1.21 2.44 3.53
C ASP A 142 -1.44 3.73 2.71
N PRO A 143 -0.92 3.80 1.47
CA PRO A 143 -1.11 4.98 0.62
C PRO A 143 -2.57 5.20 0.18
N GLU A 144 -3.44 4.18 0.25
CA GLU A 144 -4.87 4.31 -0.07
C GLU A 144 -5.71 4.66 1.15
N ALA A 145 -5.15 4.62 2.37
CA ALA A 145 -5.87 5.06 3.56
C ALA A 145 -6.30 6.54 3.43
N PRO A 146 -7.46 6.93 3.96
CA PRO A 146 -7.91 8.32 3.94
C PRO A 146 -6.89 9.28 4.54
N SER A 147 -6.78 10.48 3.98
CA SER A 147 -5.91 11.53 4.52
C SER A 147 -6.45 11.99 5.88
N GLY A 148 -5.57 12.12 6.86
CA GLY A 148 -5.94 12.47 8.24
C GLY A 148 -6.30 11.28 9.14
N GLU A 149 -6.49 10.09 8.56
CA GLU A 149 -6.75 8.85 9.29
C GLU A 149 -5.62 7.83 9.16
N THR A 150 -4.47 8.27 8.65
CA THR A 150 -3.27 7.44 8.55
C THR A 150 -2.92 6.83 9.91
N GLY A 151 -2.93 5.50 9.97
CA GLY A 151 -2.71 4.74 11.20
C GLY A 151 -3.98 4.47 12.04
N ARG A 152 -5.14 5.05 11.70
CA ARG A 152 -6.44 4.74 12.35
C ARG A 152 -7.34 3.89 11.48
N SER A 153 -7.16 3.91 10.16
CA SER A 153 -7.91 3.08 9.23
C SER A 153 -7.27 1.70 9.11
N TYR A 154 -8.11 0.70 8.91
CA TYR A 154 -7.67 -0.68 8.70
C TYR A 154 -6.87 -0.76 7.39
N PRO A 155 -5.65 -1.30 7.38
CA PRO A 155 -4.86 -1.43 6.17
C PRO A 155 -5.52 -2.45 5.23
N LEU A 156 -5.30 -2.30 3.92
CA LEU A 156 -5.76 -3.27 2.94
C LEU A 156 -5.05 -4.61 3.15
N ASN A 157 -5.84 -5.67 3.33
CA ASN A 157 -5.32 -7.00 3.54
C ASN A 157 -4.67 -7.54 2.26
N LYS A 158 -3.60 -8.30 2.44
CA LYS A 158 -3.08 -9.21 1.42
C LYS A 158 -3.84 -10.52 1.52
N THR A 159 -4.43 -10.94 0.43
CA THR A 159 -5.20 -12.19 0.38
C THR A 159 -4.62 -13.10 -0.69
N ILE A 160 -4.47 -14.37 -0.40
CA ILE A 160 -4.11 -15.41 -1.37
C ILE A 160 -5.22 -16.45 -1.34
N SER A 161 -5.76 -16.76 -2.50
CA SER A 161 -6.84 -17.74 -2.70
C SER A 161 -6.40 -18.81 -3.68
N PHE A 162 -6.79 -20.04 -3.40
CA PHE A 162 -6.59 -21.17 -4.30
C PHE A 162 -7.94 -21.59 -4.82
N GLY A 163 -8.06 -21.81 -6.13
CA GLY A 163 -9.27 -22.25 -6.80
C GLY A 163 -9.04 -23.53 -7.59
N LEU A 164 -10.07 -24.36 -7.62
CA LEU A 164 -10.15 -25.57 -8.40
C LEU A 164 -11.50 -25.58 -9.13
N ASP A 165 -11.47 -25.59 -10.46
CA ASP A 165 -12.64 -25.69 -11.30
C ASP A 165 -12.66 -27.07 -11.96
N VAL A 166 -13.71 -27.84 -11.76
CA VAL A 166 -13.88 -29.20 -12.32
C VAL A 166 -15.24 -29.30 -12.99
N SER A 167 -15.27 -29.81 -14.22
CA SER A 167 -16.50 -30.20 -14.89
C SER A 167 -16.42 -31.64 -15.40
N PHE A 168 -17.57 -32.33 -15.35
CA PHE A 168 -17.74 -33.75 -15.69
C PHE A 168 -18.55 -33.91 -16.97
#